data_2d79d1b7349f4884f8344450163847e3
#
_entry.id   2d79d1b7349f4884f8344450163847e3
#
_cell.length_a   1.000
_cell.length_b   1.000
_cell.length_c   1.000
_cell.angle_alpha   90.00
_cell.angle_beta   90.00
_cell.angle_gamma   90.00
#
_symmetry.space_group_name_H-M   'P 1'
#
loop_
_entity.id
_entity.type
_entity.pdbx_description
1 polymer ?
#
loop_
_entity_poly.entity_id
_entity_poly.type
_entity_poly.pdbx_seq_one_letter_code
_entity_poly.pdbx_strand_id
1 'polypeptide(L)'
;YGKKNLKDLADGKIEVLFAVHRFNRQGFVIKPYATLPCLAFASPSYIQQYGMLENPQDSALHVGLTRSGNNFPISKDLVTNGTDFKALSWGKEIKAENSILLKKLAVQGVGIVFDLPVGFFIDELENGLLVPVLNNWRRTPFMASVVTTEKLYKSDERIKTFVDWMTLYEGKASNQRTLKALSLMNKNLRDVFTDEEDFYHPEQAFFKSKRTKKTAV
;
A
#
# COMPACT_ATOMS: atom_id res chain seq x y z
N TYR A 1 -1.20 -9.00 -9.29
CA TYR A 1 -0.25 -10.09 -9.50
C TYR A 1 -0.64 -10.85 -10.74
N GLY A 2 0.25 -10.88 -11.71
CA GLY A 2 0.03 -11.63 -12.91
C GLY A 2 -0.12 -13.12 -12.60
N LYS A 3 -1.01 -13.80 -13.32
CA LYS A 3 -1.15 -15.27 -13.28
C LYS A 3 0.20 -15.99 -13.38
N LYS A 4 1.20 -15.34 -14.01
CA LYS A 4 2.58 -15.80 -14.14
C LYS A 4 3.29 -15.99 -12.80
N ASN A 5 3.24 -15.01 -11.89
CA ASN A 5 3.98 -15.07 -10.61
C ASN A 5 3.47 -16.20 -9.70
N LEU A 6 2.15 -16.41 -9.65
CA LEU A 6 1.59 -17.53 -8.89
C LEU A 6 1.91 -18.88 -9.54
N LYS A 7 1.99 -18.92 -10.87
CA LYS A 7 2.43 -20.12 -11.59
C LYS A 7 3.91 -20.41 -11.29
N ASP A 8 4.78 -19.39 -11.37
CA ASP A 8 6.21 -19.55 -11.08
C ASP A 8 6.45 -20.00 -9.63
N LEU A 9 5.62 -19.55 -8.66
CA LEU A 9 5.64 -20.04 -7.28
C LEU A 9 5.18 -21.51 -7.19
N ALA A 10 4.11 -21.88 -7.89
CA ALA A 10 3.62 -23.26 -7.94
C ALA A 10 4.62 -24.22 -8.62
N ASP A 11 5.28 -23.75 -9.67
CA ASP A 11 6.29 -24.50 -10.43
C ASP A 11 7.66 -24.58 -9.69
N GLY A 12 7.80 -23.92 -8.53
CA GLY A 12 9.04 -23.92 -7.74
C GLY A 12 10.17 -23.05 -8.32
N LYS A 13 9.86 -22.15 -9.27
CA LYS A 13 10.84 -21.21 -9.84
C LYS A 13 11.14 -20.05 -8.88
N ILE A 14 10.23 -19.74 -8.00
CA ILE A 14 10.36 -18.81 -6.88
C ILE A 14 9.82 -19.51 -5.63
N GLU A 15 10.34 -19.16 -4.46
CA GLU A 15 9.95 -19.77 -3.19
C GLU A 15 8.98 -18.90 -2.40
N VAL A 16 9.08 -17.58 -2.56
CA VAL A 16 8.25 -16.58 -1.87
C VAL A 16 7.83 -15.48 -2.83
N LEU A 17 6.62 -15.00 -2.66
CA LEU A 17 6.02 -13.91 -3.44
C LEU A 17 5.45 -12.86 -2.50
N PHE A 18 5.72 -11.58 -2.75
CA PHE A 18 5.04 -10.48 -2.10
C PHE A 18 3.81 -10.05 -2.90
N ALA A 19 2.66 -10.00 -2.22
CA ALA A 19 1.38 -9.65 -2.82
C ALA A 19 0.80 -8.40 -2.16
N VAL A 20 0.12 -7.55 -2.94
CA VAL A 20 -0.54 -6.32 -2.45
C VAL A 20 -2.06 -6.36 -2.60
N HIS A 21 -2.63 -7.56 -2.74
CA HIS A 21 -4.06 -7.79 -2.84
C HIS A 21 -4.50 -8.93 -1.94
N ARG A 22 -5.73 -8.83 -1.45
CA ARG A 22 -6.39 -9.99 -0.81
C ARG A 22 -6.73 -11.01 -1.89
N PHE A 23 -6.27 -12.22 -1.72
CA PHE A 23 -6.73 -13.38 -2.47
C PHE A 23 -6.68 -14.61 -1.57
N ASN A 24 -7.48 -15.60 -1.91
CA ASN A 24 -7.43 -16.91 -1.27
C ASN A 24 -7.28 -17.96 -2.38
N ARG A 25 -6.34 -18.88 -2.23
CA ARG A 25 -6.08 -19.91 -3.20
C ARG A 25 -5.58 -21.18 -2.52
N GLN A 26 -6.22 -22.30 -2.80
CA GLN A 26 -5.82 -23.61 -2.29
C GLN A 26 -4.38 -23.94 -2.70
N GLY A 27 -3.61 -24.56 -1.81
CA GLY A 27 -2.21 -24.95 -2.02
C GLY A 27 -1.20 -23.85 -1.68
N PHE A 28 -1.67 -22.66 -1.25
CA PHE A 28 -0.79 -21.54 -0.87
C PHE A 28 -1.03 -21.13 0.58
N VAL A 29 0.05 -20.79 1.26
CA VAL A 29 0.04 -20.06 2.53
C VAL A 29 0.14 -18.58 2.20
N ILE A 30 -0.87 -17.81 2.57
CA ILE A 30 -0.96 -16.36 2.35
C ILE A 30 -1.04 -15.71 3.72
N LYS A 31 0.02 -14.98 4.10
CA LYS A 31 0.07 -14.26 5.37
C LYS A 31 0.08 -12.76 5.14
N PRO A 32 -1.01 -12.06 5.44
CA PRO A 32 -1.01 -10.61 5.49
C PRO A 32 -0.01 -10.13 6.53
N TYR A 33 0.65 -8.99 6.28
CA TYR A 33 1.55 -8.38 7.26
C TYR A 33 1.29 -6.89 7.47
N ALA A 34 0.69 -6.17 6.50
CA ALA A 34 0.35 -4.76 6.66
C ALA A 34 -0.82 -4.34 5.79
N THR A 35 -1.57 -3.34 6.25
CA THR A 35 -2.50 -2.57 5.42
C THR A 35 -1.86 -1.21 5.12
N LEU A 36 -1.74 -0.87 3.85
CA LEU A 36 -0.97 0.25 3.34
C LEU A 36 -1.89 1.33 2.79
N PRO A 37 -2.21 2.39 3.56
CA PRO A 37 -3.01 3.49 3.06
C PRO A 37 -2.23 4.34 2.07
N CYS A 38 -2.92 4.83 1.04
CA CYS A 38 -2.36 5.70 0.01
C CYS A 38 -3.16 7.01 -0.05
N LEU A 39 -2.45 8.13 0.01
CA LEU A 39 -2.97 9.48 -0.15
C LEU A 39 -2.29 10.16 -1.34
N ALA A 40 -2.86 11.27 -1.77
CA ALA A 40 -2.26 12.10 -2.81
C ALA A 40 -1.31 13.14 -2.22
N PHE A 41 -0.16 13.34 -2.87
CA PHE A 41 0.87 14.30 -2.44
C PHE A 41 1.37 15.13 -3.61
N ALA A 42 1.67 16.40 -3.32
CA ALA A 42 2.36 17.32 -4.23
C ALA A 42 3.42 18.11 -3.48
N SER A 43 4.39 18.66 -4.20
CA SER A 43 5.33 19.61 -3.60
C SER A 43 4.69 20.99 -3.43
N PRO A 44 5.14 21.81 -2.44
CA PRO A 44 4.68 23.19 -2.32
C PRO A 44 4.89 24.02 -3.58
N SER A 45 5.99 23.81 -4.31
CA SER A 45 6.27 24.49 -5.58
C SER A 45 5.26 24.15 -6.68
N TYR A 46 4.82 22.88 -6.76
CA TYR A 46 3.76 22.48 -7.67
C TYR A 46 2.45 23.17 -7.34
N ILE A 47 2.08 23.18 -6.06
CA ILE A 47 0.85 23.82 -5.59
C ILE A 47 0.87 25.34 -5.85
N GLN A 48 2.00 25.99 -5.64
CA GLN A 48 2.15 27.41 -5.93
C GLN A 48 1.91 27.73 -7.43
N GLN A 49 2.34 26.84 -8.32
CA GLN A 49 2.25 27.06 -9.76
C GLN A 49 0.88 26.65 -10.34
N TYR A 50 0.28 25.56 -9.87
CA TYR A 50 -0.90 24.93 -10.48
C TYR A 50 -2.14 24.92 -9.58
N GLY A 51 -2.02 25.39 -8.34
CA GLY A 51 -3.09 25.34 -7.35
C GLY A 51 -3.16 24.04 -6.58
N MET A 52 -3.96 24.05 -5.52
CA MET A 52 -4.23 22.89 -4.68
C MET A 52 -5.26 21.99 -5.36
N LEU A 53 -5.02 20.72 -5.44
CA LEU A 53 -6.05 19.74 -5.83
C LEU A 53 -6.93 19.43 -4.62
N GLU A 54 -8.14 19.98 -4.59
CA GLU A 54 -9.09 19.77 -3.48
C GLU A 54 -10.13 18.71 -3.80
N ASN A 55 -10.60 18.65 -5.05
CA ASN A 55 -11.65 17.75 -5.49
C ASN A 55 -11.16 16.82 -6.61
N PRO A 56 -11.62 15.57 -6.66
CA PRO A 56 -11.23 14.63 -7.72
C PRO A 56 -11.54 15.12 -9.14
N GLN A 57 -12.60 15.90 -9.31
CA GLN A 57 -13.00 16.45 -10.61
C GLN A 57 -11.95 17.41 -11.18
N ASP A 58 -11.25 18.14 -10.30
CA ASP A 58 -10.24 19.13 -10.69
C ASP A 58 -8.94 18.46 -11.15
N SER A 59 -8.83 17.13 -11.04
CA SER A 59 -7.66 16.37 -11.51
C SER A 59 -7.36 16.58 -13.01
N ALA A 60 -8.37 16.95 -13.80
CA ALA A 60 -8.20 17.31 -15.21
C ALA A 60 -7.30 18.53 -15.43
N LEU A 61 -7.12 19.38 -14.43
CA LEU A 61 -6.25 20.57 -14.46
C LEU A 61 -4.81 20.25 -14.03
N HIS A 62 -4.54 19.03 -13.58
CA HIS A 62 -3.27 18.62 -12.96
C HIS A 62 -2.54 17.52 -13.72
N VAL A 63 -1.25 17.35 -13.37
CA VAL A 63 -0.41 16.25 -13.86
C VAL A 63 -0.43 15.13 -12.84
N GLY A 64 -0.93 13.96 -13.22
CA GLY A 64 -0.89 12.75 -12.41
C GLY A 64 0.40 11.96 -12.61
N LEU A 65 1.06 11.60 -11.51
CA LEU A 65 2.22 10.71 -11.49
C LEU A 65 1.74 9.32 -11.08
N THR A 66 1.53 8.45 -12.06
CA THR A 66 0.86 7.17 -11.86
C THR A 66 1.80 6.00 -12.04
N ARG A 67 1.58 4.98 -11.20
CA ARG A 67 2.34 3.75 -11.31
C ARG A 67 1.81 2.93 -12.48
N SER A 68 2.71 2.51 -13.37
CA SER A 68 2.42 1.55 -14.44
C SER A 68 3.08 0.22 -14.13
N GLY A 69 2.57 -0.86 -14.72
CA GLY A 69 3.16 -2.19 -14.63
C GLY A 69 2.11 -3.29 -14.46
N ASN A 70 2.44 -4.48 -14.96
CA ASN A 70 1.52 -5.63 -14.95
C ASN A 70 1.25 -6.20 -13.56
N ASN A 71 2.04 -5.81 -12.56
CA ASN A 71 2.01 -6.37 -11.21
C ASN A 71 1.22 -5.51 -10.21
N PHE A 72 0.80 -4.31 -10.60
CA PHE A 72 0.08 -3.41 -9.72
C PHE A 72 -1.09 -2.81 -10.47
N PRO A 73 -2.34 -3.15 -10.13
CA PRO A 73 -3.48 -2.50 -10.73
C PRO A 73 -3.45 -1.01 -10.36
N ILE A 74 -3.56 -0.19 -11.37
CA ILE A 74 -3.73 1.26 -11.21
C ILE A 74 -5.14 1.45 -10.68
N SER A 75 -5.28 1.97 -9.48
CA SER A 75 -6.58 2.44 -9.02
C SER A 75 -6.76 3.87 -9.51
N LYS A 76 -7.81 4.09 -10.26
CA LYS A 76 -8.25 5.43 -10.65
C LYS A 76 -9.29 5.99 -9.70
N ASP A 77 -9.82 5.14 -8.81
CA ASP A 77 -10.92 5.50 -7.94
C ASP A 77 -10.41 5.86 -6.55
N LEU A 78 -10.99 6.91 -5.99
CA LEU A 78 -10.80 7.32 -4.60
C LEU A 78 -12.11 7.14 -3.83
N VAL A 79 -11.98 6.93 -2.53
CA VAL A 79 -13.11 6.71 -1.62
C VAL A 79 -13.11 7.80 -0.56
N THR A 80 -14.25 8.45 -0.37
CA THR A 80 -14.47 9.36 0.75
C THR A 80 -15.26 8.64 1.83
N ASN A 81 -14.70 8.49 3.03
CA ASN A 81 -15.38 7.89 4.19
C ASN A 81 -16.09 6.55 3.91
N GLY A 82 -15.66 5.83 2.90
CA GLY A 82 -16.24 4.57 2.49
C GLY A 82 -17.56 4.64 1.73
N THR A 83 -18.08 5.84 1.43
CA THR A 83 -19.40 6.00 0.80
C THR A 83 -19.32 6.39 -0.66
N ASP A 84 -18.50 7.38 -1.01
CA ASP A 84 -18.41 7.90 -2.37
C ASP A 84 -17.14 7.45 -3.07
N PHE A 85 -17.30 7.04 -4.34
CA PHE A 85 -16.20 6.73 -5.25
C PHE A 85 -16.14 7.78 -6.36
N LYS A 86 -14.97 8.36 -6.58
CA LYS A 86 -14.70 9.28 -7.67
C LYS A 86 -13.49 8.83 -8.46
N ALA A 87 -13.58 8.90 -9.79
CA ALA A 87 -12.46 8.64 -10.68
C ALA A 87 -11.60 9.90 -10.80
N LEU A 88 -10.28 9.69 -10.88
CA LEU A 88 -9.33 10.74 -11.26
C LEU A 88 -9.13 10.70 -12.78
N SER A 89 -9.29 11.86 -13.42
CA SER A 89 -9.06 12.03 -14.87
C SER A 89 -8.01 13.12 -15.07
N TRP A 90 -6.75 12.72 -15.00
CA TRP A 90 -5.64 13.65 -15.11
C TRP A 90 -5.59 14.35 -16.45
N GLY A 91 -5.34 15.67 -16.46
CA GLY A 91 -5.12 16.43 -17.70
C GLY A 91 -3.89 15.97 -18.46
N LYS A 92 -2.86 15.59 -17.72
CA LYS A 92 -1.67 14.90 -18.22
C LYS A 92 -1.30 13.78 -17.27
N GLU A 93 -0.83 12.66 -17.79
CA GLU A 93 -0.41 11.51 -16.98
C GLU A 93 1.02 11.11 -17.33
N ILE A 94 1.87 11.02 -16.30
CA ILE A 94 3.24 10.49 -16.42
C ILE A 94 3.27 9.14 -15.72
N LYS A 95 3.55 8.09 -16.48
CA LYS A 95 3.55 6.71 -16.01
C LYS A 95 4.96 6.21 -15.79
N ALA A 96 5.21 5.57 -14.64
CA ALA A 96 6.46 4.87 -14.37
C ALA A 96 6.22 3.62 -13.52
N GLU A 97 7.02 2.57 -13.74
CA GLU A 97 7.00 1.37 -12.91
C GLU A 97 7.75 1.60 -11.58
N ASN A 98 8.74 2.47 -11.59
CA ASN A 98 9.60 2.74 -10.45
C ASN A 98 8.97 3.77 -9.51
N SER A 99 8.56 3.31 -8.33
CA SER A 99 7.96 4.15 -7.29
C SER A 99 8.90 5.24 -6.77
N ILE A 100 10.21 4.98 -6.72
CA ILE A 100 11.22 5.99 -6.31
C ILE A 100 11.28 7.13 -7.31
N LEU A 101 11.18 6.81 -8.61
CA LEU A 101 11.12 7.83 -9.66
C LEU A 101 9.87 8.70 -9.50
N LEU A 102 8.70 8.12 -9.30
CA LEU A 102 7.45 8.88 -9.09
C LEU A 102 7.56 9.81 -7.90
N LYS A 103 8.12 9.33 -6.77
CA LYS A 103 8.37 10.16 -5.58
C LYS A 103 9.29 11.33 -5.90
N LYS A 104 10.42 11.09 -6.59
CA LYS A 104 11.36 12.15 -6.98
C LYS A 104 10.72 13.17 -7.91
N LEU A 105 9.91 12.75 -8.88
CA LEU A 105 9.18 13.66 -9.77
C LEU A 105 8.19 14.54 -8.99
N ALA A 106 7.49 13.98 -8.00
CA ALA A 106 6.61 14.76 -7.14
C ALA A 106 7.36 15.83 -6.34
N VAL A 107 8.50 15.47 -5.73
CA VAL A 107 9.38 16.41 -5.00
C VAL A 107 9.90 17.51 -5.92
N GLN A 108 10.20 17.21 -7.18
CA GLN A 108 10.66 18.18 -8.18
C GLN A 108 9.54 19.06 -8.76
N GLY A 109 8.31 18.94 -8.27
CA GLY A 109 7.20 19.77 -8.72
C GLY A 109 6.66 19.42 -10.11
N VAL A 110 6.84 18.18 -10.55
CA VAL A 110 6.38 17.73 -11.88
C VAL A 110 4.89 17.36 -11.89
N GLY A 111 4.35 16.93 -10.76
CA GLY A 111 2.95 16.50 -10.66
C GLY A 111 2.57 15.96 -9.29
N ILE A 112 1.38 15.37 -9.23
CA ILE A 112 0.77 14.79 -8.03
C ILE A 112 0.94 13.28 -8.05
N VAL A 113 1.54 12.71 -7.01
CA VAL A 113 1.62 11.27 -6.79
C VAL A 113 0.50 10.83 -5.83
N PHE A 114 -0.23 9.75 -6.14
CA PHE A 114 -1.34 9.32 -5.27
C PHE A 114 -1.38 7.79 -5.03
N ASP A 115 -0.57 7.03 -5.71
CA ASP A 115 -0.65 5.55 -5.77
C ASP A 115 0.46 4.86 -4.97
N LEU A 116 1.02 5.53 -3.98
CA LEU A 116 2.07 5.01 -3.12
C LEU A 116 1.66 5.07 -1.64
N PRO A 117 2.07 4.08 -0.82
CA PRO A 117 1.78 4.06 0.61
C PRO A 117 2.33 5.30 1.33
N VAL A 118 1.56 5.84 2.27
CA VAL A 118 1.94 7.06 3.02
C VAL A 118 3.28 6.91 3.75
N GLY A 119 3.57 5.73 4.30
CA GLY A 119 4.85 5.44 4.97
C GLY A 119 6.09 5.52 4.07
N PHE A 120 5.90 5.70 2.76
CA PHE A 120 6.97 5.89 1.78
C PHE A 120 7.48 7.32 1.72
N PHE A 121 6.77 8.26 2.35
CA PHE A 121 7.00 9.70 2.25
C PHE A 121 7.45 10.37 3.56
N ILE A 122 7.90 9.60 4.55
CA ILE A 122 8.24 10.12 5.89
C ILE A 122 9.26 11.25 5.80
N ASP A 123 10.37 11.04 5.09
CA ASP A 123 11.44 12.03 4.99
C ASP A 123 10.96 13.30 4.26
N GLU A 124 10.15 13.13 3.23
CA GLU A 124 9.60 14.25 2.47
C GLU A 124 8.55 15.04 3.27
N LEU A 125 7.77 14.36 4.10
CA LEU A 125 6.80 15.01 5.00
C LEU A 125 7.50 15.75 6.14
N GLU A 126 8.51 15.14 6.76
CA GLU A 126 9.30 15.79 7.83
C GLU A 126 10.00 17.05 7.34
N ASN A 127 10.49 17.07 6.11
CA ASN A 127 11.21 18.20 5.52
C ASN A 127 10.29 19.17 4.75
N GLY A 128 8.98 18.96 4.74
CA GLY A 128 8.02 19.81 4.03
C GLY A 128 8.19 19.82 2.51
N LEU A 129 8.85 18.79 1.95
CA LEU A 129 9.07 18.66 0.50
C LEU A 129 7.81 18.19 -0.24
N LEU A 130 6.96 17.48 0.46
CA LEU A 130 5.63 17.04 -0.01
C LEU A 130 4.59 17.35 1.06
N VAL A 131 3.41 17.73 0.60
CA VAL A 131 2.22 17.93 1.43
C VAL A 131 1.02 17.15 0.87
N PRO A 132 0.08 16.71 1.73
CA PRO A 132 -1.11 16.02 1.26
C PRO A 132 -2.01 16.96 0.48
N VAL A 133 -2.59 16.45 -0.60
CA VAL A 133 -3.67 17.06 -1.39
C VAL A 133 -4.87 16.13 -1.39
N LEU A 134 -6.04 16.56 -1.85
CA LEU A 134 -7.27 15.76 -1.80
C LEU A 134 -7.62 15.30 -0.37
N ASN A 135 -7.69 16.23 0.58
CA ASN A 135 -7.69 15.95 2.02
C ASN A 135 -8.74 14.93 2.50
N ASN A 136 -9.90 14.88 1.91
CA ASN A 136 -10.99 13.96 2.30
C ASN A 136 -11.09 12.74 1.39
N TRP A 137 -10.18 12.60 0.44
CA TRP A 137 -10.18 11.52 -0.53
C TRP A 137 -8.94 10.66 -0.37
N ARG A 138 -9.11 9.37 -0.46
CA ARG A 138 -8.04 8.40 -0.39
C ARG A 138 -8.27 7.24 -1.34
N ARG A 139 -7.21 6.58 -1.71
CA ARG A 139 -7.30 5.28 -2.37
C ARG A 139 -7.70 4.20 -1.37
N THR A 140 -8.40 3.17 -1.83
CA THR A 140 -8.57 1.94 -1.06
C THR A 140 -7.20 1.39 -0.65
N PRO A 141 -6.95 1.17 0.66
CA PRO A 141 -5.67 0.68 1.14
C PRO A 141 -5.29 -0.67 0.54
N PHE A 142 -4.00 -0.88 0.32
CA PHE A 142 -3.48 -2.18 -0.09
C PHE A 142 -3.31 -3.11 1.11
N MET A 143 -3.66 -4.38 0.95
CA MET A 143 -3.24 -5.42 1.87
C MET A 143 -1.93 -6.03 1.36
N ALA A 144 -0.84 -5.81 2.07
CA ALA A 144 0.43 -6.45 1.78
C ALA A 144 0.49 -7.84 2.45
N SER A 145 0.89 -8.83 1.67
CA SER A 145 0.97 -10.23 2.11
C SER A 145 2.25 -10.88 1.60
N VAL A 146 2.79 -11.80 2.38
CA VAL A 146 3.82 -12.74 1.94
C VAL A 146 3.15 -14.08 1.61
N VAL A 147 3.53 -14.67 0.49
CA VAL A 147 2.91 -15.87 -0.06
C VAL A 147 3.97 -16.93 -0.37
N THR A 148 3.69 -18.16 0.01
CA THR A 148 4.47 -19.35 -0.37
C THR A 148 3.56 -20.54 -0.60
N THR A 149 4.07 -21.67 -1.09
CA THR A 149 3.26 -22.89 -1.18
C THR A 149 3.12 -23.56 0.18
N GLU A 150 2.01 -24.26 0.41
CA GLU A 150 1.82 -25.05 1.62
C GLU A 150 2.94 -26.11 1.79
N LYS A 151 3.41 -26.69 0.68
CA LYS A 151 4.50 -27.66 0.68
C LYS A 151 5.76 -27.03 1.28
N LEU A 152 6.25 -25.93 0.72
CA LEU A 152 7.47 -25.25 1.20
C LEU A 152 7.33 -24.78 2.65
N TYR A 153 6.19 -24.18 2.99
CA TYR A 153 5.96 -23.71 4.37
C TYR A 153 5.98 -24.81 5.41
N LYS A 154 5.60 -26.05 5.04
CA LYS A 154 5.61 -27.21 5.94
C LYS A 154 6.95 -27.95 5.96
N SER A 155 7.69 -27.99 4.86
CA SER A 155 8.89 -28.81 4.68
C SER A 155 10.22 -28.06 4.73
N ASP A 156 10.23 -26.73 4.60
CA ASP A 156 11.43 -25.91 4.61
C ASP A 156 11.38 -24.87 5.75
N GLU A 157 12.19 -25.11 6.80
CA GLU A 157 12.21 -24.25 7.97
C GLU A 157 12.75 -22.84 7.67
N ARG A 158 13.59 -22.66 6.64
CA ARG A 158 14.07 -21.34 6.19
C ARG A 158 12.93 -20.52 5.67
N ILE A 159 12.10 -21.11 4.81
CA ILE A 159 10.93 -20.45 4.21
C ILE A 159 9.90 -20.12 5.29
N LYS A 160 9.63 -21.06 6.17
CA LYS A 160 8.70 -20.84 7.28
C LYS A 160 9.18 -19.72 8.19
N THR A 161 10.44 -19.72 8.61
CA THR A 161 11.05 -18.68 9.45
C THR A 161 10.98 -17.32 8.76
N PHE A 162 11.33 -17.23 7.48
CA PHE A 162 11.26 -15.99 6.72
C PHE A 162 9.82 -15.45 6.63
N VAL A 163 8.85 -16.30 6.29
CA VAL A 163 7.44 -15.92 6.19
C VAL A 163 6.89 -15.45 7.54
N ASP A 164 7.23 -16.12 8.63
CA ASP A 164 6.80 -15.76 9.98
C ASP A 164 7.46 -14.47 10.46
N TRP A 165 8.74 -14.27 10.16
CA TRP A 165 9.48 -13.03 10.42
C TRP A 165 8.86 -11.85 9.65
N MET A 166 8.64 -11.97 8.36
CA MET A 166 7.99 -10.93 7.55
C MET A 166 6.62 -10.55 8.12
N THR A 167 5.84 -11.54 8.53
CA THR A 167 4.49 -11.28 9.07
C THR A 167 4.55 -10.48 10.37
N LEU A 168 5.50 -10.79 11.24
CA LEU A 168 5.58 -10.18 12.57
C LEU A 168 6.38 -8.88 12.57
N TYR A 169 7.64 -8.95 12.13
CA TYR A 169 8.59 -7.83 12.30
C TYR A 169 8.39 -6.74 11.24
N GLU A 170 8.29 -7.11 9.97
CA GLU A 170 8.02 -6.12 8.91
C GLU A 170 6.60 -5.56 9.04
N GLY A 171 5.64 -6.36 9.49
CA GLY A 171 4.29 -5.89 9.80
C GLY A 171 4.29 -4.79 10.86
N LYS A 172 5.04 -4.96 11.96
CA LYS A 172 5.20 -3.92 12.99
C LYS A 172 5.88 -2.67 12.42
N ALA A 173 6.98 -2.84 11.71
CA ALA A 173 7.73 -1.73 11.12
C ALA A 173 6.89 -0.95 10.10
N SER A 174 6.11 -1.65 9.29
CA SER A 174 5.19 -1.03 8.32
C SER A 174 4.09 -0.22 9.02
N ASN A 175 3.50 -0.75 10.10
CA ASN A 175 2.52 -0.04 10.89
C ASN A 175 3.11 1.22 11.55
N GLN A 176 4.32 1.12 12.11
CA GLN A 176 5.01 2.27 12.69
C GLN A 176 5.27 3.37 11.65
N ARG A 177 5.72 3.00 10.43
CA ARG A 177 5.88 3.95 9.32
C ARG A 177 4.57 4.62 8.95
N THR A 178 3.48 3.87 8.87
CA THR A 178 2.14 4.41 8.59
C THR A 178 1.70 5.40 9.66
N LEU A 179 1.80 5.03 10.95
CA LEU A 179 1.40 5.89 12.06
C LEU A 179 2.26 7.17 12.13
N LYS A 180 3.57 7.06 11.91
CA LYS A 180 4.47 8.21 11.83
C LYS A 180 4.07 9.15 10.70
N ALA A 181 3.84 8.65 9.49
CA ALA A 181 3.42 9.47 8.36
C ALA A 181 2.07 10.17 8.61
N LEU A 182 1.10 9.48 9.20
CA LEU A 182 -0.19 10.07 9.57
C LEU A 182 -0.02 11.19 10.61
N SER A 183 0.80 10.97 11.64
CA SER A 183 1.10 11.97 12.67
C SER A 183 1.70 13.24 12.06
N LEU A 184 2.64 13.11 11.11
CA LEU A 184 3.24 14.26 10.41
C LEU A 184 2.23 15.10 9.61
N MET A 185 1.11 14.48 9.21
CA MET A 185 0.03 15.15 8.50
C MET A 185 -1.12 15.61 9.41
N ASN A 186 -1.00 15.46 10.73
CA ASN A 186 -2.09 15.66 11.69
C ASN A 186 -3.33 14.80 11.38
N LYS A 187 -3.12 13.58 10.90
CA LYS A 187 -4.15 12.59 10.57
C LYS A 187 -4.05 11.39 11.51
N ASN A 188 -5.16 10.65 11.60
CA ASN A 188 -5.26 9.40 12.36
C ASN A 188 -5.76 8.25 11.46
N LEU A 189 -5.89 7.05 12.03
CA LEU A 189 -6.31 5.87 11.27
C LEU A 189 -7.70 6.01 10.64
N ARG A 190 -8.64 6.73 11.29
CA ARG A 190 -10.00 6.93 10.76
C ARG A 190 -10.02 7.80 9.50
N ASP A 191 -9.01 8.63 9.31
CA ASP A 191 -8.89 9.46 8.09
C ASP A 191 -8.49 8.64 6.86
N VAL A 192 -7.96 7.43 7.04
CA VAL A 192 -7.41 6.58 5.98
C VAL A 192 -8.04 5.20 5.89
N PHE A 193 -8.75 4.74 6.92
CA PHE A 193 -9.49 3.49 6.95
C PHE A 193 -10.97 3.75 7.20
N THR A 194 -11.83 2.98 6.55
CA THR A 194 -13.29 3.04 6.77
C THR A 194 -13.66 2.41 8.09
N ASP A 195 -12.96 1.34 8.47
CA ASP A 195 -13.08 0.63 9.72
C ASP A 195 -11.69 0.46 10.34
N GLU A 196 -11.56 0.65 11.66
CA GLU A 196 -10.29 0.40 12.37
C GLU A 196 -9.86 -1.08 12.27
N GLU A 197 -10.80 -2.00 12.05
CA GLU A 197 -10.52 -3.42 11.82
C GLU A 197 -9.79 -3.69 10.49
N ASP A 198 -9.85 -2.76 9.52
CA ASP A 198 -9.08 -2.85 8.28
C ASP A 198 -7.58 -2.60 8.48
N PHE A 199 -7.20 -2.02 9.62
CA PHE A 199 -5.79 -1.89 9.98
C PHE A 199 -5.26 -3.22 10.52
N TYR A 200 -4.40 -3.86 9.74
CA TYR A 200 -3.86 -5.17 10.10
C TYR A 200 -2.89 -5.09 11.28
N HIS A 201 -3.21 -5.82 12.36
CA HIS A 201 -2.38 -5.96 13.54
C HIS A 201 -1.64 -7.31 13.52
N PRO A 202 -0.36 -7.35 13.11
CA PRO A 202 0.39 -8.60 12.96
C PRO A 202 0.51 -9.39 14.29
N GLU A 203 0.56 -8.70 15.42
CA GLU A 203 0.62 -9.33 16.75
C GLU A 203 -0.65 -10.13 17.08
N GLN A 204 -1.83 -9.58 16.79
CA GLN A 204 -3.10 -10.25 17.05
C GLN A 204 -3.27 -11.52 16.19
N ALA A 205 -2.82 -11.47 14.94
CA ALA A 205 -2.88 -12.62 14.05
C ALA A 205 -1.96 -13.76 14.51
N PHE A 206 -0.78 -13.41 15.05
CA PHE A 206 0.18 -14.39 15.58
C PHE A 206 -0.36 -15.11 16.82
N PHE A 207 -1.02 -14.40 17.73
CA PHE A 207 -1.60 -15.00 18.93
C PHE A 207 -2.87 -15.80 18.63
N LYS A 208 -3.70 -15.39 17.68
CA LYS A 208 -4.86 -16.19 17.22
C LYS A 208 -4.44 -17.54 16.64
N SER A 209 -3.36 -17.60 15.86
CA SER A 209 -2.86 -18.86 15.28
C SER A 209 -2.30 -19.83 16.32
N LYS A 210 -1.78 -19.35 17.46
CA LYS A 210 -1.34 -20.19 18.59
C LYS A 210 -2.49 -20.72 19.45
N ARG A 211 -3.61 -19.99 19.54
CA ARG A 211 -4.78 -20.44 20.31
C ARG A 211 -5.56 -21.57 19.65
N THR A 212 -5.67 -21.54 18.32
CA THR A 212 -6.34 -22.63 17.56
C THR A 212 -5.60 -23.97 17.60
N LYS A 213 -4.30 -23.98 17.92
CA LYS A 213 -3.55 -25.25 18.10
C LYS A 213 -3.66 -25.86 19.50
N LYS A 214 -4.19 -25.12 20.49
CA LYS A 214 -4.34 -25.63 21.88
C LYS A 214 -5.73 -26.25 22.16
N THR A 215 -6.68 -26.14 21.23
CA THR A 215 -8.03 -26.69 21.40
C THR A 215 -8.31 -27.96 20.60
N ALA A 216 -7.27 -28.54 19.98
CA ALA A 216 -7.34 -29.82 19.29
C ALA A 216 -6.42 -30.85 20.02
N VAL A 217 -6.80 -31.20 21.25
CA VAL A 217 -6.34 -32.41 22.00
C VAL A 217 -7.58 -33.00 22.66
#